data_8698ea0d83002f9d2576c3d3e58d6637
#
_entry.id   8698ea0d83002f9d2576c3d3e58d6637
#
_cell.length_a   1.000
_cell.length_b   1.000
_cell.length_c   1.000
_cell.angle_alpha   90.00
_cell.angle_beta   90.00
_cell.angle_gamma   90.00
#
_symmetry.space_group_name_H-M   'P 1'
#
loop_
_entity.id
_entity.type
_entity.pdbx_description
1 polymer ?
#
loop_
_entity_poly.entity_id
_entity_poly.type
_entity_poly.pdbx_seq_one_letter_code
_entity_poly.pdbx_strand_id
1 'polypeptide(L)'
;VRTWVPRGYVVVHSSSPGTGLSDGSPTVGGDNESLAPKAVIEWLAGKNNGYKDRMGNEKVDAFWSTGKVGMTGTSYNGTIPLAAATTGVEALKAIIPVAPNTSYYHYYRSNGLVRSPGGYLGEDIDVLYEFIHSGEESKRAYGNKTIRDKEMRENMDRATGDYNAFWAGRDYLNDMAPMKAALLMSHGFNDWNVMPEHSYRIYNKAREMGLPVQIYYHQGGHGGPPPVAMMNRWFTRYLFEIENGVEQDPKAWIVREGDNRQSPTPYPDYPHPQAEDVELHLTKGGNAQGGLTTDKGSRKKEILIDDVSFTGEYLARVKNSPHRLLYTTPLLSEDVHISGTASISLSLSSSATAANLSIWLVSLPWEDEEIGEISDNIITRGWADPQN
;
A
#
# COMPACT_ATOMS: atom_id res chain seq x y z
N VAL A 1 -14.59 -18.36 -2.51
CA VAL A 1 -15.79 -19.22 -2.72
C VAL A 1 -16.40 -19.62 -1.39
N ARG A 2 -15.68 -20.36 -0.49
CA ARG A 2 -16.22 -20.86 0.79
C ARG A 2 -16.76 -19.78 1.72
N THR A 3 -16.23 -18.55 1.64
CA THR A 3 -16.66 -17.42 2.46
C THR A 3 -17.92 -16.77 1.93
N TRP A 4 -18.02 -16.57 0.62
CA TRP A 4 -19.03 -15.70 0.02
C TRP A 4 -20.28 -16.42 -0.48
N VAL A 5 -20.12 -17.61 -1.09
CA VAL A 5 -21.27 -18.36 -1.63
C VAL A 5 -22.33 -18.67 -0.56
N PRO A 6 -21.96 -19.10 0.68
CA PRO A 6 -22.96 -19.33 1.73
C PRO A 6 -23.66 -18.04 2.22
N ARG A 7 -23.16 -16.86 1.82
CA ARG A 7 -23.73 -15.55 2.14
C ARG A 7 -24.58 -14.97 1.01
N GLY A 8 -24.87 -15.77 -0.02
CA GLY A 8 -25.74 -15.38 -1.12
C GLY A 8 -25.05 -14.66 -2.29
N TYR A 9 -23.72 -14.65 -2.32
CA TYR A 9 -22.98 -14.06 -3.43
C TYR A 9 -22.56 -15.09 -4.48
N VAL A 10 -22.62 -14.73 -5.72
CA VAL A 10 -21.87 -15.42 -6.78
C VAL A 10 -20.42 -14.93 -6.77
N VAL A 11 -19.48 -15.84 -6.88
CA VAL A 11 -18.05 -15.53 -6.89
C VAL A 11 -17.49 -15.75 -8.28
N VAL A 12 -16.93 -14.72 -8.86
CA VAL A 12 -16.28 -14.72 -10.17
C VAL A 12 -14.78 -14.53 -10.01
N HIS A 13 -14.00 -15.38 -10.61
CA HIS A 13 -12.54 -15.24 -10.74
C HIS A 13 -12.23 -14.97 -12.22
N SER A 14 -11.48 -13.90 -12.48
CA SER A 14 -10.99 -13.57 -13.81
C SER A 14 -9.46 -13.45 -13.79
N SER A 15 -8.83 -13.82 -14.90
CA SER A 15 -7.39 -13.64 -15.08
C SER A 15 -7.13 -12.33 -15.82
N SER A 16 -6.22 -11.50 -15.27
CA SER A 16 -5.76 -10.28 -15.94
C SER A 16 -5.01 -10.59 -17.25
N PRO A 17 -4.91 -9.65 -18.18
CA PRO A 17 -4.14 -9.84 -19.41
C PRO A 17 -2.72 -10.35 -19.15
N GLY A 18 -2.32 -11.39 -19.89
CA GLY A 18 -1.01 -12.03 -19.73
C GLY A 18 -0.86 -12.94 -18.50
N THR A 19 -1.96 -13.26 -17.81
CA THR A 19 -1.95 -14.18 -16.67
C THR A 19 -2.87 -15.37 -16.90
N GLY A 20 -2.54 -16.51 -16.32
CA GLY A 20 -3.33 -17.74 -16.46
C GLY A 20 -3.59 -18.10 -17.92
N LEU A 21 -4.86 -18.19 -18.29
CA LEU A 21 -5.26 -18.48 -19.68
C LEU A 21 -5.61 -17.23 -20.50
N SER A 22 -5.48 -16.02 -19.94
CA SER A 22 -5.77 -14.78 -20.66
C SER A 22 -4.65 -14.44 -21.63
N ASP A 23 -5.05 -13.95 -22.82
CA ASP A 23 -4.12 -13.41 -23.81
C ASP A 23 -3.61 -12.02 -23.41
N GLY A 24 -2.66 -11.50 -24.19
CA GLY A 24 -2.03 -10.20 -23.95
C GLY A 24 -0.82 -10.29 -23.04
N SER A 25 -0.48 -9.16 -22.44
CA SER A 25 0.65 -9.02 -21.51
C SER A 25 0.26 -8.10 -20.36
N PRO A 26 0.76 -8.33 -19.15
CA PRO A 26 0.53 -7.40 -18.05
C PRO A 26 1.20 -6.06 -18.38
N THR A 27 0.63 -4.98 -17.90
CA THR A 27 1.20 -3.63 -18.05
C THR A 27 1.69 -3.05 -16.74
N VAL A 28 1.49 -3.75 -15.65
CA VAL A 28 1.86 -3.38 -14.27
C VAL A 28 1.42 -1.94 -13.96
N GLY A 29 0.14 -1.80 -13.71
CA GLY A 29 -0.50 -0.51 -13.42
C GLY A 29 -0.92 0.31 -14.64
N GLY A 30 -0.74 -0.20 -15.87
CA GLY A 30 -1.23 0.47 -17.06
C GLY A 30 -2.69 0.14 -17.40
N ASP A 31 -3.19 0.69 -18.50
CA ASP A 31 -4.61 0.68 -18.91
C ASP A 31 -5.25 -0.72 -18.96
N ASN A 32 -4.51 -1.74 -19.34
CA ASN A 32 -5.01 -3.10 -19.38
C ASN A 32 -5.64 -3.56 -18.07
N GLU A 33 -5.05 -3.15 -16.96
CA GLU A 33 -5.41 -3.61 -15.63
C GLU A 33 -6.60 -2.87 -15.05
N SER A 34 -6.95 -1.76 -15.65
CA SER A 34 -8.19 -1.02 -15.38
C SER A 34 -9.31 -1.46 -16.32
N LEU A 35 -9.02 -1.63 -17.61
CA LEU A 35 -10.02 -1.90 -18.64
C LEU A 35 -10.48 -3.37 -18.67
N ALA A 36 -9.60 -4.33 -18.39
CA ALA A 36 -9.99 -5.74 -18.37
C ALA A 36 -11.02 -6.08 -17.28
N PRO A 37 -10.81 -5.72 -16.00
CA PRO A 37 -11.86 -5.92 -15.01
C PRO A 37 -13.11 -5.10 -15.27
N LYS A 38 -13.01 -3.89 -15.84
CA LYS A 38 -14.16 -3.11 -16.31
C LYS A 38 -15.01 -3.92 -17.28
N ALA A 39 -14.40 -4.54 -18.29
CA ALA A 39 -15.12 -5.35 -19.28
C ALA A 39 -15.86 -6.54 -18.63
N VAL A 40 -15.26 -7.20 -17.66
CA VAL A 40 -15.90 -8.27 -16.87
C VAL A 40 -17.10 -7.73 -16.08
N ILE A 41 -16.94 -6.59 -15.42
CA ILE A 41 -18.01 -5.94 -14.65
C ILE A 41 -19.18 -5.56 -15.57
N GLU A 42 -18.88 -5.00 -16.73
CA GLU A 42 -19.90 -4.64 -17.74
C GLU A 42 -20.63 -5.87 -18.28
N TRP A 43 -19.92 -7.00 -18.49
CA TRP A 43 -20.57 -8.27 -18.86
C TRP A 43 -21.48 -8.79 -17.75
N LEU A 44 -21.05 -8.75 -16.48
CA LEU A 44 -21.88 -9.10 -15.34
C LEU A 44 -23.12 -8.22 -15.20
N ALA A 45 -23.05 -6.99 -15.71
CA ALA A 45 -24.16 -6.04 -15.73
C ALA A 45 -25.02 -6.11 -17.02
N GLY A 46 -24.75 -7.04 -17.94
CA GLY A 46 -25.44 -7.15 -19.22
C GLY A 46 -25.14 -6.02 -20.21
N LYS A 47 -24.05 -5.26 -19.99
CA LYS A 47 -23.65 -4.11 -20.84
C LYS A 47 -22.51 -4.43 -21.81
N ASN A 48 -21.94 -5.64 -21.73
CA ASN A 48 -20.88 -6.11 -22.62
C ASN A 48 -21.10 -7.56 -23.00
N ASN A 49 -20.49 -8.01 -24.11
CA ASN A 49 -20.61 -9.39 -24.56
C ASN A 49 -19.59 -10.29 -23.85
N GLY A 50 -20.04 -11.45 -23.40
CA GLY A 50 -19.20 -12.58 -23.03
C GLY A 50 -19.35 -13.71 -24.04
N TYR A 51 -18.35 -14.57 -24.15
CA TYR A 51 -18.34 -15.69 -25.09
C TYR A 51 -17.87 -16.95 -24.36
N LYS A 52 -18.36 -18.12 -24.84
CA LYS A 52 -18.06 -19.41 -24.22
C LYS A 52 -16.60 -19.82 -24.41
N ASP A 53 -16.01 -19.38 -25.50
CA ASP A 53 -14.61 -19.65 -25.82
C ASP A 53 -13.96 -18.47 -26.55
N ARG A 54 -12.64 -18.58 -26.79
CA ARG A 54 -11.83 -17.53 -27.44
C ARG A 54 -12.20 -17.27 -28.90
N MET A 55 -12.83 -18.21 -29.58
CA MET A 55 -13.23 -18.04 -30.98
C MET A 55 -14.45 -17.12 -31.12
N GLY A 56 -15.13 -16.84 -30.03
CA GLY A 56 -16.12 -15.78 -29.92
C GLY A 56 -17.43 -16.02 -30.69
N ASN A 57 -17.80 -17.30 -30.94
CA ASN A 57 -18.97 -17.63 -31.75
C ASN A 57 -20.26 -17.82 -30.94
N GLU A 58 -20.16 -18.23 -29.68
CA GLU A 58 -21.31 -18.48 -28.83
C GLU A 58 -21.32 -17.46 -27.68
N LYS A 59 -22.30 -16.60 -27.66
CA LYS A 59 -22.48 -15.61 -26.58
C LYS A 59 -22.98 -16.27 -25.30
N VAL A 60 -22.50 -15.76 -24.19
CA VAL A 60 -22.91 -16.16 -22.85
C VAL A 60 -23.30 -14.91 -22.05
N ASP A 61 -24.53 -14.91 -21.57
CA ASP A 61 -25.06 -13.83 -20.74
C ASP A 61 -25.00 -14.20 -19.25
N ALA A 62 -24.67 -13.24 -18.41
CA ALA A 62 -24.69 -13.40 -16.96
C ALA A 62 -26.09 -13.23 -16.38
N PHE A 63 -27.09 -13.97 -16.91
CA PHE A 63 -28.53 -13.84 -16.57
C PHE A 63 -28.82 -14.04 -15.07
N TRP A 64 -27.92 -14.69 -14.36
CA TRP A 64 -27.99 -14.94 -12.92
C TRP A 64 -27.42 -13.78 -12.08
N SER A 65 -26.81 -12.77 -12.70
CA SER A 65 -26.25 -11.60 -12.04
C SER A 65 -27.31 -10.55 -11.79
N THR A 66 -27.22 -9.88 -10.64
CA THR A 66 -28.06 -8.70 -10.33
C THR A 66 -27.56 -7.44 -11.05
N GLY A 67 -26.42 -7.49 -11.70
CA GLY A 67 -25.74 -6.33 -12.29
C GLY A 67 -25.02 -5.45 -11.28
N LYS A 68 -25.00 -5.83 -10.00
CA LYS A 68 -24.25 -5.12 -8.94
C LYS A 68 -23.03 -5.93 -8.55
N VAL A 69 -21.87 -5.34 -8.70
CA VAL A 69 -20.59 -6.00 -8.51
C VAL A 69 -19.84 -5.39 -7.32
N GLY A 70 -19.27 -6.25 -6.51
CA GLY A 70 -18.28 -5.91 -5.50
C GLY A 70 -16.95 -6.59 -5.83
N MET A 71 -15.84 -5.97 -5.49
CA MET A 71 -14.52 -6.56 -5.68
C MET A 71 -13.70 -6.54 -4.40
N THR A 72 -12.90 -7.58 -4.19
CA THR A 72 -11.92 -7.67 -3.09
C THR A 72 -10.74 -8.51 -3.51
N GLY A 73 -9.60 -8.24 -2.94
CA GLY A 73 -8.37 -8.97 -3.16
C GLY A 73 -7.24 -8.40 -2.33
N THR A 74 -6.11 -9.11 -2.28
CA THR A 74 -4.94 -8.72 -1.49
C THR A 74 -3.77 -8.41 -2.41
N SER A 75 -2.96 -7.40 -2.05
CA SER A 75 -1.74 -7.04 -2.78
C SER A 75 -2.08 -6.60 -4.21
N TYR A 76 -1.44 -7.17 -5.23
CA TYR A 76 -1.77 -6.91 -6.64
C TYR A 76 -3.26 -7.14 -6.94
N ASN A 77 -3.84 -8.22 -6.39
CA ASN A 77 -5.29 -8.47 -6.52
C ASN A 77 -6.15 -7.48 -5.71
N GLY A 78 -5.56 -6.74 -4.77
CA GLY A 78 -6.17 -5.60 -4.08
C GLY A 78 -6.08 -4.31 -4.90
N THR A 79 -5.05 -4.18 -5.73
CA THR A 79 -4.88 -3.07 -6.67
C THR A 79 -5.93 -3.11 -7.78
N ILE A 80 -6.25 -4.29 -8.33
CA ILE A 80 -7.20 -4.44 -9.44
C ILE A 80 -8.61 -3.90 -9.12
N PRO A 81 -9.22 -4.11 -7.93
CA PRO A 81 -10.46 -3.44 -7.55
C PRO A 81 -10.40 -1.92 -7.62
N LEU A 82 -9.29 -1.32 -7.16
CA LEU A 82 -9.09 0.12 -7.25
C LEU A 82 -8.95 0.56 -8.72
N ALA A 83 -8.12 -0.12 -9.50
CA ALA A 83 -7.95 0.12 -10.94
C ALA A 83 -9.28 0.07 -11.70
N ALA A 84 -10.13 -0.91 -11.40
CA ALA A 84 -11.48 -0.98 -11.97
C ALA A 84 -12.35 0.21 -11.54
N ALA A 85 -12.28 0.60 -10.27
CA ALA A 85 -13.10 1.68 -9.71
C ALA A 85 -12.76 3.05 -10.32
N THR A 86 -11.48 3.31 -10.63
CA THR A 86 -11.06 4.57 -11.28
C THR A 86 -11.62 4.73 -12.70
N THR A 87 -12.08 3.66 -13.34
CA THR A 87 -12.77 3.75 -14.64
C THR A 87 -14.19 4.32 -14.55
N GLY A 88 -14.73 4.50 -13.35
CA GLY A 88 -16.08 4.98 -13.11
C GLY A 88 -17.18 3.99 -13.56
N VAL A 89 -16.87 2.70 -13.74
CA VAL A 89 -17.84 1.69 -14.17
C VAL A 89 -19.01 1.58 -13.17
N GLU A 90 -20.21 1.87 -13.65
CA GLU A 90 -21.41 2.07 -12.80
C GLU A 90 -21.83 0.84 -12.01
N ALA A 91 -21.60 -0.35 -12.56
CA ALA A 91 -22.00 -1.61 -11.93
C ALA A 91 -21.12 -2.00 -10.73
N LEU A 92 -19.92 -1.43 -10.61
CA LEU A 92 -19.04 -1.62 -9.46
C LEU A 92 -19.53 -0.75 -8.30
N LYS A 93 -20.18 -1.36 -7.32
CA LYS A 93 -20.83 -0.68 -6.19
C LYS A 93 -19.95 -0.53 -4.96
N ALA A 94 -19.09 -1.52 -4.70
CA ALA A 94 -18.21 -1.51 -3.54
C ALA A 94 -16.91 -2.24 -3.79
N ILE A 95 -15.83 -1.76 -3.21
CA ILE A 95 -14.52 -2.42 -3.24
C ILE A 95 -13.96 -2.55 -1.83
N ILE A 96 -13.22 -3.65 -1.61
CA ILE A 96 -12.46 -3.91 -0.38
C ILE A 96 -11.02 -4.28 -0.76
N PRO A 97 -10.19 -3.29 -1.10
CA PRO A 97 -8.77 -3.50 -1.37
C PRO A 97 -8.03 -3.81 -0.07
N VAL A 98 -7.23 -4.89 -0.06
CA VAL A 98 -6.40 -5.28 1.07
C VAL A 98 -4.94 -5.11 0.68
N ALA A 99 -4.20 -4.27 1.37
CA ALA A 99 -2.80 -3.94 1.11
C ALA A 99 -2.54 -3.65 -0.39
N PRO A 100 -3.32 -2.78 -1.04
CA PRO A 100 -3.18 -2.52 -2.46
C PRO A 100 -1.95 -1.66 -2.75
N ASN A 101 -1.24 -1.95 -3.84
CA ASN A 101 -0.35 -0.98 -4.44
C ASN A 101 -1.18 0.08 -5.17
N THR A 102 -1.09 1.33 -4.77
CA THR A 102 -1.88 2.43 -5.31
C THR A 102 -1.07 3.38 -6.19
N SER A 103 0.25 3.23 -6.20
CA SER A 103 1.19 3.96 -7.04
C SER A 103 2.46 3.14 -7.21
N TYR A 104 2.77 2.77 -8.44
CA TYR A 104 4.01 2.03 -8.70
C TYR A 104 5.25 2.91 -8.52
N TYR A 105 5.11 4.22 -8.62
CA TYR A 105 6.17 5.14 -8.22
C TYR A 105 6.50 4.99 -6.74
N HIS A 106 5.54 5.20 -5.85
CA HIS A 106 5.75 5.09 -4.40
C HIS A 106 6.14 3.67 -3.95
N TYR A 107 5.86 2.66 -4.77
CA TYR A 107 6.28 1.29 -4.50
C TYR A 107 7.77 1.09 -4.76
N TYR A 108 8.33 1.69 -5.82
CA TYR A 108 9.73 1.56 -6.23
C TYR A 108 10.59 2.78 -5.96
N ARG A 109 10.02 3.88 -5.51
CA ARG A 109 10.72 5.14 -5.21
C ARG A 109 10.27 5.65 -3.84
N SER A 110 11.17 6.33 -3.15
CA SER A 110 10.87 6.93 -1.84
C SER A 110 11.74 8.16 -1.65
N ASN A 111 11.15 9.35 -1.75
CA ASN A 111 11.86 10.63 -1.56
C ASN A 111 13.19 10.69 -2.32
N GLY A 112 13.16 10.46 -3.64
CA GLY A 112 14.33 10.43 -4.51
C GLY A 112 15.14 9.13 -4.50
N LEU A 113 14.91 8.23 -3.55
CA LEU A 113 15.58 6.94 -3.45
C LEU A 113 14.91 5.90 -4.34
N VAL A 114 15.68 5.19 -5.15
CA VAL A 114 15.25 3.95 -5.81
C VAL A 114 15.33 2.82 -4.78
N ARG A 115 14.17 2.27 -4.40
CA ARG A 115 14.08 1.19 -3.41
C ARG A 115 13.60 -0.11 -4.05
N SER A 116 13.91 -1.22 -3.40
CA SER A 116 13.49 -2.55 -3.82
C SER A 116 12.57 -3.16 -2.76
N PRO A 117 11.24 -3.12 -2.94
CA PRO A 117 10.29 -3.55 -1.91
C PRO A 117 10.19 -5.08 -1.76
N GLY A 118 10.57 -5.84 -2.79
CA GLY A 118 10.36 -7.28 -2.84
C GLY A 118 11.42 -8.13 -2.17
N GLY A 119 12.55 -7.60 -1.76
CA GLY A 119 13.50 -8.31 -0.94
C GLY A 119 14.88 -8.58 -1.54
N TYR A 120 15.19 -8.10 -2.75
CA TYR A 120 16.56 -8.11 -3.27
C TYR A 120 16.90 -6.80 -3.98
N LEU A 121 18.16 -6.42 -3.90
CA LEU A 121 18.67 -5.21 -4.55
C LEU A 121 18.54 -5.32 -6.07
N GLY A 122 17.99 -4.28 -6.68
CA GLY A 122 17.81 -4.20 -8.13
C GLY A 122 16.43 -4.61 -8.63
N GLU A 123 15.53 -5.08 -7.77
CA GLU A 123 14.13 -5.23 -8.13
C GLU A 123 13.52 -3.89 -8.53
N ASP A 124 12.77 -3.88 -9.63
CA ASP A 124 12.01 -2.73 -10.09
C ASP A 124 10.79 -3.23 -10.89
N ILE A 125 10.03 -2.33 -11.48
CA ILE A 125 8.76 -2.64 -12.16
C ILE A 125 8.90 -3.66 -13.30
N ASP A 126 10.04 -3.70 -13.98
CA ASP A 126 10.33 -4.69 -15.03
C ASP A 126 10.50 -6.11 -14.49
N VAL A 127 10.99 -6.25 -13.26
CA VAL A 127 11.07 -7.54 -12.56
C VAL A 127 9.69 -7.99 -12.10
N LEU A 128 8.88 -7.07 -11.56
CA LEU A 128 7.48 -7.36 -11.21
C LEU A 128 6.69 -7.80 -12.45
N TYR A 129 6.92 -7.19 -13.61
CA TYR A 129 6.35 -7.63 -14.87
C TYR A 129 6.66 -9.11 -15.15
N GLU A 130 7.92 -9.52 -15.02
CA GLU A 130 8.32 -10.92 -15.25
C GLU A 130 7.64 -11.89 -14.29
N PHE A 131 7.51 -11.51 -13.04
CA PHE A 131 6.84 -12.30 -12.00
C PHE A 131 5.34 -12.50 -12.30
N ILE A 132 4.66 -11.45 -12.76
CA ILE A 132 3.22 -11.47 -13.01
C ILE A 132 2.88 -12.14 -14.34
N HIS A 133 3.72 -11.99 -15.36
CA HIS A 133 3.50 -12.56 -16.68
C HIS A 133 3.55 -14.10 -16.63
N SER A 134 2.45 -14.71 -16.21
CA SER A 134 2.29 -16.16 -16.03
C SER A 134 1.53 -16.86 -17.17
N GLY A 135 1.20 -16.13 -18.25
CA GLY A 135 0.56 -16.67 -19.45
C GLY A 135 1.46 -17.63 -20.25
N GLU A 136 0.96 -18.12 -21.38
CA GLU A 136 1.72 -19.04 -22.23
C GLU A 136 3.09 -18.49 -22.62
N GLU A 137 4.15 -19.26 -22.39
CA GLU A 137 5.54 -18.84 -22.65
C GLU A 137 5.78 -18.41 -24.10
N SER A 138 5.15 -19.08 -25.05
CA SER A 138 5.21 -18.74 -26.47
C SER A 138 4.73 -17.31 -26.79
N LYS A 139 3.89 -16.73 -25.93
CA LYS A 139 3.33 -15.37 -26.09
C LYS A 139 4.12 -14.30 -25.35
N ARG A 140 5.06 -14.69 -24.48
CA ARG A 140 5.85 -13.76 -23.67
C ARG A 140 6.82 -12.91 -24.49
N ALA A 141 7.35 -13.44 -25.58
CA ALA A 141 8.38 -12.76 -26.37
C ALA A 141 7.96 -11.36 -26.84
N TYR A 142 6.71 -11.20 -27.26
CA TYR A 142 6.19 -9.90 -27.68
C TYR A 142 6.11 -8.92 -26.50
N GLY A 143 5.46 -9.32 -25.41
CA GLY A 143 5.31 -8.49 -24.22
C GLY A 143 6.66 -8.15 -23.57
N ASN A 144 7.58 -9.10 -23.50
CA ASN A 144 8.92 -8.84 -23.01
C ASN A 144 9.62 -7.74 -23.81
N LYS A 145 9.57 -7.83 -25.15
CA LYS A 145 10.21 -6.86 -26.02
C LYS A 145 9.53 -5.48 -25.99
N THR A 146 8.20 -5.43 -25.99
CA THR A 146 7.45 -4.18 -26.19
C THR A 146 7.09 -3.47 -24.89
N ILE A 147 6.79 -4.21 -23.83
CA ILE A 147 6.38 -3.65 -22.55
C ILE A 147 7.54 -3.63 -21.58
N ARG A 148 8.13 -4.78 -21.24
CA ARG A 148 9.23 -4.82 -20.28
C ARG A 148 10.48 -4.06 -20.76
N ASP A 149 11.02 -4.46 -21.94
CA ASP A 149 12.33 -3.96 -22.38
C ASP A 149 12.23 -2.54 -22.96
N LYS A 150 11.14 -2.22 -23.68
CA LYS A 150 10.98 -0.92 -24.28
C LYS A 150 10.23 0.06 -23.38
N GLU A 151 8.97 -0.22 -23.06
CA GLU A 151 8.13 0.74 -22.33
C GLU A 151 8.65 0.96 -20.90
N MET A 152 8.87 -0.12 -20.13
CA MET A 152 9.27 0.02 -18.72
C MET A 152 10.72 0.49 -18.59
N ARG A 153 11.68 -0.26 -19.15
CA ARG A 153 13.09 0.03 -18.97
C ARG A 153 13.56 1.36 -19.55
N GLU A 154 12.93 1.84 -20.63
CA GLU A 154 13.25 3.15 -21.19
C GLU A 154 12.64 4.31 -20.40
N ASN A 155 11.58 4.10 -19.61
CA ASN A 155 10.82 5.20 -19.00
C ASN A 155 10.77 5.16 -17.47
N MET A 156 11.16 4.06 -16.81
CA MET A 156 11.10 3.95 -15.33
C MET A 156 12.12 4.82 -14.59
N ASP A 157 13.07 5.40 -15.31
CA ASP A 157 14.13 6.27 -14.82
C ASP A 157 14.77 5.81 -13.50
N ARG A 158 15.64 4.82 -13.59
CA ARG A 158 16.40 4.35 -12.42
C ARG A 158 17.59 5.25 -12.08
N ALA A 159 18.00 6.13 -13.00
CA ALA A 159 19.19 6.94 -12.82
C ALA A 159 18.92 8.12 -11.88
N THR A 160 17.81 8.81 -12.07
CA THR A 160 17.43 9.94 -11.22
C THR A 160 16.40 9.57 -10.16
N GLY A 161 15.57 8.57 -10.41
CA GLY A 161 14.45 8.22 -9.53
C GLY A 161 13.27 9.19 -9.60
N ASP A 162 13.25 10.09 -10.59
CA ASP A 162 12.26 11.14 -10.71
C ASP A 162 10.85 10.63 -11.10
N TYR A 163 9.85 11.36 -10.62
CA TYR A 163 8.46 11.16 -11.04
C TYR A 163 8.24 11.76 -12.43
N ASN A 164 7.83 10.93 -13.37
CA ASN A 164 7.61 11.30 -14.77
C ASN A 164 6.25 10.80 -15.29
N ALA A 165 5.95 11.02 -16.57
CA ALA A 165 4.68 10.62 -17.18
C ALA A 165 4.42 9.09 -17.13
N PHE A 166 5.47 8.27 -17.18
CA PHE A 166 5.35 6.81 -17.05
C PHE A 166 4.80 6.41 -15.67
N TRP A 167 5.33 7.01 -14.62
CA TRP A 167 4.87 6.80 -13.25
C TRP A 167 3.51 7.45 -12.98
N ALA A 168 3.26 8.62 -13.57
CA ALA A 168 1.96 9.30 -13.43
C ALA A 168 0.80 8.45 -13.98
N GLY A 169 1.01 7.73 -15.10
CA GLY A 169 0.04 6.78 -15.64
C GLY A 169 -0.11 5.48 -14.84
N ARG A 170 0.65 5.33 -13.73
CA ARG A 170 0.63 4.18 -12.82
C ARG A 170 0.39 4.61 -11.37
N ASP A 171 -0.19 5.78 -11.18
CA ASP A 171 -0.60 6.32 -9.88
C ASP A 171 -2.12 6.53 -9.87
N TYR A 172 -2.86 5.60 -9.30
CA TYR A 172 -4.32 5.60 -9.28
C TYR A 172 -4.94 6.79 -8.55
N LEU A 173 -4.16 7.53 -7.73
CA LEU A 173 -4.63 8.77 -7.13
C LEU A 173 -5.01 9.82 -8.19
N ASN A 174 -4.28 9.83 -9.33
CA ASN A 174 -4.53 10.75 -10.43
C ASN A 174 -5.86 10.46 -11.14
N ASP A 175 -6.32 9.22 -11.10
CA ASP A 175 -7.47 8.74 -11.87
C ASP A 175 -8.74 8.56 -11.03
N MET A 176 -8.76 9.03 -9.78
CA MET A 176 -9.88 8.81 -8.86
C MET A 176 -11.16 9.59 -9.21
N ALA A 177 -11.08 10.66 -10.01
CA ALA A 177 -12.22 11.54 -10.26
C ALA A 177 -13.51 10.83 -10.74
N PRO A 178 -13.48 9.78 -11.59
CA PRO A 178 -14.68 9.05 -12.00
C PRO A 178 -15.20 8.04 -10.97
N MET A 179 -14.44 7.74 -9.92
CA MET A 179 -14.78 6.68 -8.96
C MET A 179 -16.10 6.96 -8.25
N LYS A 180 -16.95 5.93 -8.16
CA LYS A 180 -18.26 5.97 -7.49
C LYS A 180 -18.43 4.87 -6.45
N ALA A 181 -17.59 3.84 -6.51
CA ALA A 181 -17.69 2.67 -5.64
C ALA A 181 -17.41 3.04 -4.18
N ALA A 182 -18.20 2.47 -3.27
CA ALA A 182 -17.94 2.56 -1.84
C ALA A 182 -16.63 1.82 -1.50
N LEU A 183 -15.80 2.39 -0.63
CA LEU A 183 -14.45 1.94 -0.35
C LEU A 183 -14.27 1.52 1.11
N LEU A 184 -13.99 0.25 1.36
CA LEU A 184 -13.45 -0.25 2.63
C LEU A 184 -11.98 -0.63 2.42
N MET A 185 -11.08 0.26 2.80
CA MET A 185 -9.64 0.05 2.66
C MET A 185 -9.09 -0.78 3.82
N SER A 186 -8.13 -1.67 3.57
CA SER A 186 -7.46 -2.47 4.60
C SER A 186 -5.95 -2.48 4.41
N HIS A 187 -5.18 -2.30 5.51
CA HIS A 187 -3.72 -2.37 5.48
C HIS A 187 -3.13 -2.76 6.85
N GLY A 188 -1.92 -3.32 6.81
CA GLY A 188 -1.09 -3.52 8.00
C GLY A 188 -0.12 -2.37 8.22
N PHE A 189 0.02 -1.87 9.45
CA PHE A 189 1.01 -0.83 9.77
C PHE A 189 2.45 -1.31 9.58
N ASN A 190 2.69 -2.62 9.77
CA ASN A 190 3.99 -3.25 9.55
C ASN A 190 4.12 -3.91 8.17
N ASP A 191 3.41 -3.41 7.19
CA ASP A 191 3.60 -3.81 5.80
C ASP A 191 4.79 -3.07 5.18
N TRP A 192 5.93 -3.76 5.07
CA TRP A 192 7.16 -3.20 4.51
C TRP A 192 7.35 -3.54 3.03
N ASN A 193 6.46 -4.32 2.45
CA ASN A 193 6.38 -4.55 1.01
C ASN A 193 5.60 -3.40 0.34
N VAL A 194 4.30 -3.34 0.59
CA VAL A 194 3.46 -2.20 0.19
C VAL A 194 3.23 -1.32 1.41
N MET A 195 3.81 -0.13 1.43
CA MET A 195 3.71 0.75 2.58
C MET A 195 2.27 1.15 2.91
N PRO A 196 1.87 1.27 4.19
CA PRO A 196 0.51 1.64 4.59
C PRO A 196 0.06 3.00 4.04
N GLU A 197 0.99 3.87 3.68
CA GLU A 197 0.73 5.13 2.98
C GLU A 197 -0.09 4.95 1.70
N HIS A 198 0.13 3.86 0.96
CA HIS A 198 -0.66 3.55 -0.24
C HIS A 198 -2.17 3.57 0.02
N SER A 199 -2.61 2.94 1.10
CA SER A 199 -4.01 2.93 1.49
C SER A 199 -4.48 4.28 2.01
N TYR A 200 -3.65 4.97 2.79
CA TYR A 200 -4.01 6.27 3.34
C TYR A 200 -4.27 7.33 2.25
N ARG A 201 -3.41 7.40 1.24
CA ARG A 201 -3.57 8.36 0.12
C ARG A 201 -4.93 8.23 -0.56
N ILE A 202 -5.35 7.01 -0.87
CA ILE A 202 -6.63 6.72 -1.54
C ILE A 202 -7.81 6.94 -0.59
N TYR A 203 -7.69 6.49 0.67
CA TYR A 203 -8.71 6.73 1.69
C TYR A 203 -8.99 8.22 1.86
N ASN A 204 -7.95 9.02 2.03
CA ASN A 204 -8.08 10.47 2.20
C ASN A 204 -8.73 11.13 0.99
N LYS A 205 -8.31 10.75 -0.22
CA LYS A 205 -8.90 11.27 -1.46
C LYS A 205 -10.36 10.87 -1.63
N ALA A 206 -10.73 9.63 -1.36
CA ALA A 206 -12.11 9.16 -1.41
C ALA A 206 -13.00 9.91 -0.40
N ARG A 207 -12.48 10.18 0.81
CA ARG A 207 -13.15 11.00 1.83
C ARG A 207 -13.39 12.43 1.36
N GLU A 208 -12.37 13.08 0.75
CA GLU A 208 -12.49 14.43 0.17
C GLU A 208 -13.53 14.50 -0.95
N MET A 209 -13.66 13.43 -1.72
CA MET A 209 -14.68 13.30 -2.78
C MET A 209 -16.08 13.02 -2.24
N GLY A 210 -16.24 12.81 -0.94
CA GLY A 210 -17.53 12.48 -0.32
C GLY A 210 -18.02 11.07 -0.60
N LEU A 211 -17.15 10.15 -1.01
CA LEU A 211 -17.52 8.75 -1.20
C LEU A 211 -17.78 8.06 0.15
N PRO A 212 -18.66 7.06 0.19
CA PRO A 212 -18.72 6.18 1.35
C PRO A 212 -17.39 5.48 1.54
N VAL A 213 -16.73 5.74 2.68
CA VAL A 213 -15.36 5.25 2.90
C VAL A 213 -15.16 4.84 4.34
N GLN A 214 -14.48 3.70 4.53
CA GLN A 214 -13.90 3.25 5.80
C GLN A 214 -12.48 2.74 5.58
N ILE A 215 -11.66 2.78 6.64
CA ILE A 215 -10.33 2.21 6.65
C ILE A 215 -10.18 1.27 7.85
N TYR A 216 -9.57 0.12 7.62
CA TYR A 216 -9.19 -0.86 8.62
C TYR A 216 -7.68 -1.01 8.64
N TYR A 217 -7.07 -0.77 9.79
CA TYR A 217 -5.63 -0.98 10.02
C TYR A 217 -5.38 -2.02 11.09
N HIS A 218 -4.31 -2.80 10.92
CA HIS A 218 -3.84 -3.77 11.91
C HIS A 218 -2.32 -3.74 12.05
N GLN A 219 -1.79 -4.33 13.13
CA GLN A 219 -0.35 -4.31 13.44
C GLN A 219 0.48 -5.31 12.62
N GLY A 220 -0.12 -6.12 11.79
CA GLY A 220 0.61 -7.12 10.99
C GLY A 220 1.25 -6.56 9.72
N GLY A 221 1.95 -7.44 9.03
CA GLY A 221 2.61 -7.17 7.75
C GLY A 221 1.66 -7.22 6.55
N HIS A 222 2.22 -7.61 5.39
CA HIS A 222 1.53 -7.60 4.10
C HIS A 222 0.28 -8.49 4.07
N GLY A 223 -0.87 -7.90 3.75
CA GLY A 223 -2.17 -8.58 3.71
C GLY A 223 -3.05 -8.27 4.93
N GLY A 224 -3.84 -9.25 5.37
CA GLY A 224 -4.74 -9.12 6.52
C GLY A 224 -6.04 -8.37 6.20
N PRO A 225 -7.06 -9.08 5.65
CA PRO A 225 -8.35 -8.47 5.39
C PRO A 225 -9.07 -8.10 6.69
N PRO A 226 -10.05 -7.16 6.61
CA PRO A 226 -10.94 -6.90 7.72
C PRO A 226 -11.70 -8.16 8.16
N PRO A 227 -12.27 -8.18 9.37
CA PRO A 227 -13.16 -9.27 9.79
C PRO A 227 -14.24 -9.57 8.75
N VAL A 228 -14.51 -10.84 8.49
CA VAL A 228 -15.50 -11.25 7.47
C VAL A 228 -16.87 -10.63 7.74
N ALA A 229 -17.25 -10.46 9.00
CA ALA A 229 -18.50 -9.79 9.38
C ALA A 229 -18.54 -8.34 8.88
N MET A 230 -17.44 -7.60 9.02
CA MET A 230 -17.31 -6.22 8.56
C MET A 230 -17.37 -6.14 7.02
N MET A 231 -16.63 -6.98 6.34
CA MET A 231 -16.67 -7.08 4.87
C MET A 231 -18.05 -7.44 4.35
N ASN A 232 -18.71 -8.43 4.99
CA ASN A 232 -20.05 -8.84 4.60
C ASN A 232 -21.07 -7.73 4.82
N ARG A 233 -21.00 -6.99 5.93
CA ARG A 233 -21.86 -5.85 6.21
C ARG A 233 -21.70 -4.76 5.15
N TRP A 234 -20.46 -4.48 4.70
CA TRP A 234 -20.15 -3.57 3.60
C TRP A 234 -20.80 -4.02 2.29
N PHE A 235 -20.54 -5.25 1.86
CA PHE A 235 -21.14 -5.76 0.63
C PHE A 235 -22.65 -5.90 0.69
N THR A 236 -23.22 -6.28 1.83
CA THR A 236 -24.67 -6.37 2.01
C THR A 236 -25.35 -5.02 1.77
N ARG A 237 -24.75 -3.93 2.25
CA ARG A 237 -25.27 -2.58 2.02
C ARG A 237 -25.29 -2.21 0.54
N TYR A 238 -24.18 -2.42 -0.15
CA TYR A 238 -24.01 -1.88 -1.49
C TYR A 238 -24.41 -2.84 -2.61
N LEU A 239 -24.42 -4.14 -2.39
CA LEU A 239 -24.81 -5.14 -3.40
C LEU A 239 -26.25 -5.62 -3.25
N PHE A 240 -26.72 -5.80 -2.02
CA PHE A 240 -28.13 -6.15 -1.75
C PHE A 240 -29.00 -4.92 -1.47
N GLU A 241 -28.40 -3.73 -1.30
CA GLU A 241 -29.10 -2.47 -0.95
C GLU A 241 -29.86 -2.54 0.37
N ILE A 242 -29.44 -3.42 1.27
CA ILE A 242 -30.02 -3.53 2.61
C ILE A 242 -29.49 -2.39 3.48
N GLU A 243 -30.39 -1.56 3.99
CA GLU A 243 -30.06 -0.51 4.95
C GLU A 243 -29.63 -1.16 6.28
N ASN A 244 -28.35 -1.10 6.58
CA ASN A 244 -27.75 -1.70 7.76
C ASN A 244 -26.95 -0.70 8.62
N GLY A 245 -27.04 0.59 8.27
CA GLY A 245 -26.44 1.69 9.02
C GLY A 245 -24.93 1.80 8.90
N VAL A 246 -24.28 1.13 7.93
CA VAL A 246 -22.81 1.13 7.79
C VAL A 246 -22.26 2.53 7.47
N GLU A 247 -23.06 3.42 6.90
CA GLU A 247 -22.68 4.80 6.59
C GLU A 247 -22.55 5.69 7.85
N GLN A 248 -23.18 5.29 8.95
CA GLN A 248 -23.10 5.97 10.25
C GLN A 248 -21.99 5.42 11.14
N ASP A 249 -21.35 4.32 10.73
CA ASP A 249 -20.25 3.73 11.48
C ASP A 249 -19.02 4.68 11.50
N PRO A 250 -18.16 4.52 12.50
CA PRO A 250 -16.83 5.15 12.51
C PRO A 250 -16.07 4.87 11.23
N LYS A 251 -15.32 5.86 10.76
CA LYS A 251 -14.59 5.74 9.50
C LYS A 251 -13.29 4.95 9.62
N ALA A 252 -12.71 4.89 10.81
CA ALA A 252 -11.48 4.15 11.04
C ALA A 252 -11.67 3.03 12.07
N TRP A 253 -11.14 1.87 11.75
CA TRP A 253 -11.16 0.67 12.56
C TRP A 253 -9.74 0.17 12.76
N ILE A 254 -9.18 0.39 13.95
CA ILE A 254 -7.77 0.16 14.23
C ILE A 254 -7.64 -1.03 15.18
N VAL A 255 -6.91 -2.05 14.77
CA VAL A 255 -6.40 -3.07 15.69
C VAL A 255 -5.20 -2.47 16.40
N ARG A 256 -5.35 -2.16 17.69
CA ARG A 256 -4.27 -1.63 18.51
C ARG A 256 -3.23 -2.71 18.78
N GLU A 257 -2.04 -2.30 19.18
CA GLU A 257 -1.00 -3.23 19.60
C GLU A 257 -1.52 -4.16 20.71
N GLY A 258 -1.30 -5.46 20.55
CA GLY A 258 -1.83 -6.48 21.47
C GLY A 258 -3.30 -6.88 21.29
N ASP A 259 -4.07 -6.15 20.49
CA ASP A 259 -5.49 -6.43 20.30
C ASP A 259 -5.75 -7.56 19.27
N ASN A 260 -6.94 -8.14 19.38
CA ASN A 260 -7.41 -9.15 18.44
C ASN A 260 -7.88 -8.50 17.13
N ARG A 261 -7.36 -8.98 16.00
CA ARG A 261 -7.76 -8.52 14.65
C ARG A 261 -9.26 -8.62 14.34
N GLN A 262 -9.99 -9.51 15.03
CA GLN A 262 -11.43 -9.66 14.85
C GLN A 262 -12.27 -8.62 15.62
N SER A 263 -11.60 -7.81 16.46
CA SER A 263 -12.26 -6.81 17.31
C SER A 263 -11.50 -5.48 17.24
N PRO A 264 -11.46 -4.83 16.06
CA PRO A 264 -10.79 -3.55 15.92
C PRO A 264 -11.49 -2.46 16.75
N THR A 265 -10.72 -1.54 17.28
CA THR A 265 -11.23 -0.37 17.99
C THR A 265 -11.74 0.68 16.98
N PRO A 266 -12.98 1.16 17.14
CA PRO A 266 -13.54 2.19 16.27
C PRO A 266 -13.01 3.59 16.63
N TYR A 267 -12.67 4.38 15.61
CA TYR A 267 -12.30 5.79 15.73
C TYR A 267 -13.09 6.64 14.73
N PRO A 268 -13.40 7.91 15.06
CA PRO A 268 -14.18 8.79 14.19
C PRO A 268 -13.57 8.92 12.79
N ASP A 269 -12.25 8.97 12.71
CA ASP A 269 -11.48 9.11 11.46
C ASP A 269 -10.01 8.67 11.67
N TYR A 270 -9.22 8.62 10.58
CA TYR A 270 -7.76 8.46 10.60
C TYR A 270 -7.10 9.55 9.73
N PRO A 271 -6.11 10.30 10.25
CA PRO A 271 -5.67 10.30 11.66
C PRO A 271 -6.79 10.63 12.64
N HIS A 272 -6.59 10.29 13.93
CA HIS A 272 -7.56 10.60 14.95
C HIS A 272 -7.81 12.11 15.02
N PRO A 273 -9.07 12.60 14.94
CA PRO A 273 -9.33 14.04 14.85
C PRO A 273 -8.87 14.89 16.05
N GLN A 274 -8.63 14.23 17.20
CA GLN A 274 -8.12 14.87 18.42
C GLN A 274 -6.61 14.64 18.62
N ALA A 275 -5.92 14.02 17.65
CA ALA A 275 -4.46 13.95 17.69
C ALA A 275 -3.87 15.35 17.50
N GLU A 276 -2.87 15.65 18.30
CA GLU A 276 -2.13 16.93 18.23
C GLU A 276 -0.72 16.67 17.69
N ASP A 277 -0.23 17.62 16.88
CA ASP A 277 1.14 17.54 16.39
C ASP A 277 2.13 17.80 17.54
N VAL A 278 3.09 16.90 17.70
CA VAL A 278 4.17 17.02 18.68
C VAL A 278 5.49 17.19 17.96
N GLU A 279 6.15 18.33 18.15
CA GLU A 279 7.48 18.60 17.62
C GLU A 279 8.53 18.21 18.67
N LEU A 280 9.40 17.23 18.31
CA LEU A 280 10.52 16.81 19.14
C LEU A 280 11.84 17.22 18.48
N HIS A 281 12.75 17.77 19.29
CA HIS A 281 14.06 18.23 18.84
C HIS A 281 15.15 17.22 19.19
N LEU A 282 16.03 16.96 18.21
CA LEU A 282 17.19 16.09 18.38
C LEU A 282 18.27 16.83 19.19
N THR A 283 18.75 16.23 20.26
CA THR A 283 19.85 16.76 21.06
C THR A 283 21.11 15.92 20.86
N LYS A 284 22.27 16.48 21.20
CA LYS A 284 23.59 15.88 20.98
C LYS A 284 23.72 14.47 21.60
N GLY A 285 24.47 13.61 20.92
CA GLY A 285 24.88 12.31 21.44
C GLY A 285 24.41 11.11 20.63
N GLY A 286 23.88 11.32 19.42
CA GLY A 286 23.27 10.29 18.59
C GLY A 286 24.15 9.08 18.29
N ASN A 287 25.48 9.20 18.23
CA ASN A 287 26.37 8.05 18.05
C ASN A 287 26.31 7.04 19.21
N ALA A 288 25.88 7.47 20.37
CA ALA A 288 25.53 6.62 21.50
C ALA A 288 24.02 6.63 21.70
N GLN A 289 23.52 7.64 22.44
CA GLN A 289 22.12 7.89 22.68
C GLN A 289 21.93 9.38 22.95
N GLY A 290 21.47 10.11 21.94
CA GLY A 290 21.04 11.49 22.07
C GLY A 290 19.62 11.58 22.63
N GLY A 291 19.14 12.80 22.88
CA GLY A 291 17.79 13.02 23.41
C GLY A 291 16.81 13.45 22.35
N LEU A 292 15.55 13.07 22.53
CA LEU A 292 14.36 13.64 21.91
C LEU A 292 13.61 14.46 22.97
N THR A 293 13.40 15.76 22.72
CA THR A 293 12.82 16.69 23.71
C THR A 293 11.97 17.74 23.02
N THR A 294 10.98 18.26 23.71
CA THR A 294 10.18 19.41 23.26
C THR A 294 10.95 20.74 23.35
N ASP A 295 12.02 20.79 24.11
CA ASP A 295 12.84 21.99 24.23
C ASP A 295 13.77 22.17 23.03
N LYS A 296 13.78 23.37 22.44
CA LYS A 296 14.73 23.74 21.39
C LYS A 296 16.14 23.84 21.95
N GLY A 297 16.84 22.73 21.94
CA GLY A 297 18.24 22.66 22.34
C GLY A 297 19.18 23.41 21.38
N SER A 298 20.46 23.53 21.76
CA SER A 298 21.46 24.12 20.88
C SER A 298 21.71 23.19 19.67
N ARG A 299 21.57 23.71 18.46
CA ARG A 299 21.93 23.00 17.22
C ARG A 299 23.43 22.67 17.24
N LYS A 300 23.77 21.38 17.23
CA LYS A 300 25.15 20.90 17.16
C LYS A 300 25.28 19.94 15.99
N LYS A 301 26.38 20.05 15.27
CA LYS A 301 26.72 19.12 14.19
C LYS A 301 27.07 17.75 14.81
N GLU A 302 26.52 16.70 14.26
CA GLU A 302 26.91 15.32 14.49
C GLU A 302 27.33 14.69 13.16
N ILE A 303 28.09 13.60 13.23
CA ILE A 303 28.64 12.93 12.05
C ILE A 303 28.09 11.51 12.04
N LEU A 304 27.51 11.13 10.93
CA LEU A 304 27.14 9.77 10.55
C LEU A 304 28.11 9.32 9.48
N ILE A 305 28.74 8.17 9.64
CA ILE A 305 29.62 7.54 8.67
C ILE A 305 28.86 6.38 8.03
N ASP A 306 28.52 6.48 6.77
CA ASP A 306 27.89 5.37 6.06
C ASP A 306 28.89 4.22 5.86
N ASP A 307 28.43 2.99 6.15
CA ASP A 307 29.20 1.77 5.95
C ASP A 307 28.25 0.62 5.65
N VAL A 308 28.21 0.23 4.38
CA VAL A 308 27.31 -0.82 3.85
C VAL A 308 27.56 -2.21 4.46
N SER A 309 28.67 -2.43 5.15
CA SER A 309 28.96 -3.72 5.80
C SER A 309 28.12 -3.96 7.06
N PHE A 310 27.48 -2.92 7.60
CA PHE A 310 26.64 -3.03 8.78
C PHE A 310 25.15 -3.04 8.37
N THR A 311 24.42 -4.03 8.86
CA THR A 311 22.97 -4.07 8.70
C THR A 311 22.29 -3.07 9.64
N GLY A 312 21.09 -2.57 9.26
CA GLY A 312 20.30 -1.69 10.13
C GLY A 312 19.95 -2.35 11.47
N GLU A 313 19.69 -3.65 11.45
CA GLU A 313 19.40 -4.44 12.66
C GLU A 313 20.58 -4.52 13.63
N TYR A 314 21.79 -4.76 13.12
CA TYR A 314 23.00 -4.69 13.95
C TYR A 314 23.18 -3.28 14.53
N LEU A 315 23.08 -2.25 13.68
CA LEU A 315 23.27 -0.85 14.08
C LEU A 315 22.25 -0.39 15.11
N ALA A 316 21.01 -0.89 15.05
CA ALA A 316 19.96 -0.57 16.02
C ALA A 316 20.33 -1.01 17.45
N ARG A 317 20.94 -2.19 17.59
CA ARG A 317 21.23 -2.84 18.90
C ARG A 317 22.55 -2.42 19.55
N VAL A 318 23.53 -1.92 18.79
CA VAL A 318 24.83 -1.55 19.35
C VAL A 318 24.72 -0.31 20.26
N LYS A 319 25.49 -0.29 21.35
CA LYS A 319 25.47 0.84 22.30
C LYS A 319 26.05 2.12 21.70
N ASN A 320 27.13 2.00 20.94
CA ASN A 320 27.83 3.12 20.32
C ASN A 320 28.24 2.76 18.90
N SER A 321 27.99 3.64 17.94
CA SER A 321 28.43 3.46 16.56
C SER A 321 28.53 4.81 15.84
N PRO A 322 29.59 5.07 15.07
CA PRO A 322 29.63 6.21 14.17
C PRO A 322 28.73 6.00 12.93
N HIS A 323 28.20 4.80 12.75
CA HIS A 323 27.42 4.38 11.56
C HIS A 323 25.91 4.51 11.78
N ARG A 324 25.45 5.00 12.95
CA ARG A 324 24.05 5.34 13.20
C ARG A 324 23.92 6.52 14.17
N LEU A 325 22.76 7.16 14.16
CA LEU A 325 22.36 8.14 15.15
C LEU A 325 21.07 7.64 15.83
N LEU A 326 21.05 7.58 17.17
CA LEU A 326 19.90 7.21 17.97
C LEU A 326 19.54 8.34 18.92
N TYR A 327 18.27 8.70 18.96
CA TYR A 327 17.73 9.73 19.85
C TYR A 327 16.53 9.16 20.58
N THR A 328 16.41 9.42 21.87
CA THR A 328 15.33 8.85 22.69
C THR A 328 14.69 9.92 23.57
N THR A 329 13.41 9.75 23.82
CA THR A 329 12.72 10.44 24.90
C THR A 329 13.21 9.91 26.26
N PRO A 330 12.99 10.62 27.36
CA PRO A 330 12.97 9.98 28.69
C PRO A 330 11.96 8.83 28.72
N LEU A 331 12.09 7.95 29.71
CA LEU A 331 11.11 6.90 29.95
C LEU A 331 9.71 7.54 30.02
N LEU A 332 8.80 7.05 29.22
CA LEU A 332 7.42 7.53 29.21
C LEU A 332 6.73 7.14 30.52
N SER A 333 5.99 8.06 31.09
CA SER A 333 5.25 7.86 32.37
C SER A 333 3.84 7.30 32.13
N GLU A 334 3.37 7.34 30.90
CA GLU A 334 2.06 6.89 30.46
C GLU A 334 2.10 6.40 29.01
N ASP A 335 1.10 5.66 28.60
CA ASP A 335 0.95 5.18 27.23
C ASP A 335 0.76 6.35 26.26
N VAL A 336 1.40 6.26 25.10
CA VAL A 336 1.27 7.25 24.02
C VAL A 336 0.58 6.62 22.82
N HIS A 337 -0.53 7.20 22.41
CA HIS A 337 -1.23 6.82 21.18
C HIS A 337 -0.76 7.67 20.01
N ILE A 338 -0.04 7.05 19.06
CA ILE A 338 0.41 7.70 17.84
C ILE A 338 -0.64 7.51 16.75
N SER A 339 -1.04 8.60 16.10
CA SER A 339 -2.00 8.57 14.98
C SER A 339 -1.57 9.56 13.91
N GLY A 340 -1.43 9.11 12.67
CA GLY A 340 -0.99 9.93 11.56
C GLY A 340 0.37 9.53 10.99
N THR A 341 1.03 10.46 10.30
CA THR A 341 2.30 10.23 9.60
C THR A 341 3.43 10.96 10.31
N ALA A 342 4.45 10.23 10.76
CA ALA A 342 5.64 10.82 11.32
C ALA A 342 6.47 11.51 10.22
N SER A 343 7.09 12.64 10.55
CA SER A 343 8.00 13.37 9.67
C SER A 343 9.26 13.78 10.43
N ILE A 344 10.35 13.97 9.71
CA ILE A 344 11.60 14.51 10.25
C ILE A 344 12.15 15.59 9.34
N SER A 345 12.65 16.67 9.93
CA SER A 345 13.34 17.75 9.22
C SER A 345 14.79 17.82 9.63
N LEU A 346 15.70 17.58 8.68
CA LEU A 346 17.14 17.56 8.92
C LEU A 346 17.86 18.61 8.06
N SER A 347 18.85 19.28 8.65
CA SER A 347 19.85 20.02 7.89
C SER A 347 21.11 19.18 7.82
N LEU A 348 21.49 18.75 6.64
CA LEU A 348 22.63 17.84 6.43
C LEU A 348 23.53 18.25 5.28
N SER A 349 24.74 17.72 5.29
CA SER A 349 25.70 17.79 4.19
C SER A 349 26.36 16.43 4.06
N SER A 350 26.63 15.99 2.83
CA SER A 350 27.36 14.76 2.54
C SER A 350 28.73 15.05 1.98
N SER A 351 29.69 14.16 2.22
CA SER A 351 30.99 14.14 1.54
C SER A 351 30.96 13.37 0.22
N ALA A 352 29.85 12.66 -0.06
CA ALA A 352 29.60 11.94 -1.30
C ALA A 352 28.50 12.63 -2.13
N THR A 353 28.39 12.24 -3.40
CA THR A 353 27.38 12.76 -4.32
C THR A 353 25.98 12.23 -4.06
N ALA A 354 25.83 11.18 -3.26
CA ALA A 354 24.56 10.62 -2.83
C ALA A 354 24.64 10.19 -1.37
N ALA A 355 23.53 10.24 -0.66
CA ALA A 355 23.41 9.83 0.74
C ALA A 355 22.04 9.20 0.97
N ASN A 356 21.96 7.89 0.85
CA ASN A 356 20.72 7.16 1.10
C ASN A 356 20.45 7.06 2.61
N LEU A 357 19.40 7.69 3.06
CA LEU A 357 19.01 7.71 4.46
C LEU A 357 17.90 6.70 4.74
N SER A 358 18.03 5.96 5.83
CA SER A 358 16.96 5.15 6.42
C SER A 358 16.65 5.69 7.81
N ILE A 359 15.40 6.03 8.07
CA ILE A 359 14.96 6.67 9.30
C ILE A 359 13.85 5.82 9.91
N TRP A 360 14.01 5.47 11.18
CA TRP A 360 13.09 4.62 11.92
C TRP A 360 12.57 5.34 13.16
N LEU A 361 11.25 5.33 13.34
CA LEU A 361 10.62 5.61 14.62
C LEU A 361 10.42 4.28 15.34
N VAL A 362 10.95 4.15 16.55
CA VAL A 362 10.99 2.87 17.27
C VAL A 362 10.50 3.02 18.71
N SER A 363 10.02 1.93 19.27
CA SER A 363 9.78 1.75 20.70
C SER A 363 10.98 1.07 21.37
N LEU A 364 11.34 1.49 22.55
CA LEU A 364 12.43 0.90 23.34
C LEU A 364 11.92 0.48 24.73
N PRO A 365 12.54 -0.50 25.41
CA PRO A 365 13.78 -1.22 25.01
C PRO A 365 13.57 -2.13 23.80
N TRP A 366 14.69 -2.49 23.15
CA TRP A 366 14.67 -3.55 22.15
C TRP A 366 14.20 -4.86 22.78
N GLU A 367 13.36 -5.59 22.06
CA GLU A 367 12.98 -6.96 22.41
C GLU A 367 14.22 -7.84 22.63
N ASP A 368 14.10 -8.85 23.48
CA ASP A 368 15.22 -9.74 23.80
C ASP A 368 15.73 -10.45 22.55
N GLU A 369 17.06 -10.50 22.39
CA GLU A 369 17.72 -11.08 21.20
C GLU A 369 17.33 -12.54 20.92
N GLU A 370 16.88 -13.26 21.95
CA GLU A 370 16.49 -14.68 21.85
C GLU A 370 15.00 -14.87 21.46
N ILE A 371 14.14 -13.87 21.59
CA ILE A 371 12.69 -14.05 21.52
C ILE A 371 12.03 -13.12 20.49
N GLY A 372 12.55 -11.92 20.26
CA GLY A 372 11.92 -10.90 19.42
C GLY A 372 12.78 -10.48 18.23
N GLU A 373 12.12 -10.21 17.12
CA GLU A 373 12.75 -9.54 15.98
C GLU A 373 12.70 -8.04 16.21
N ILE A 374 13.74 -7.31 15.80
CA ILE A 374 13.77 -5.85 15.91
C ILE A 374 12.61 -5.18 15.18
N SER A 375 12.03 -5.86 14.19
CA SER A 375 10.84 -5.42 13.46
C SER A 375 9.66 -5.13 14.39
N ASP A 376 9.55 -5.80 15.53
CA ASP A 376 8.48 -5.62 16.51
C ASP A 376 8.57 -4.27 17.22
N ASN A 377 9.77 -3.69 17.26
CA ASN A 377 10.02 -2.36 17.82
C ASN A 377 9.84 -1.22 16.81
N ILE A 378 9.72 -1.51 15.53
CA ILE A 378 9.61 -0.48 14.50
C ILE A 378 8.15 -0.02 14.36
N ILE A 379 7.85 1.18 14.82
CA ILE A 379 6.53 1.80 14.69
C ILE A 379 6.30 2.24 13.25
N THR A 380 7.28 2.91 12.66
CA THR A 380 7.28 3.31 11.24
C THR A 380 8.70 3.61 10.77
N ARG A 381 8.90 3.62 9.47
CA ARG A 381 10.18 3.97 8.85
C ARG A 381 9.99 4.65 7.51
N GLY A 382 11.02 5.36 7.09
CA GLY A 382 11.06 6.00 5.77
C GLY A 382 12.47 6.07 5.23
N TRP A 383 12.57 6.38 3.97
CA TRP A 383 13.82 6.49 3.25
C TRP A 383 13.85 7.75 2.41
N ALA A 384 15.05 8.27 2.18
CA ALA A 384 15.26 9.40 1.29
C ALA A 384 16.66 9.37 0.69
N ASP A 385 16.77 9.86 -0.54
CA ASP A 385 17.99 10.42 -1.09
C ASP A 385 17.83 11.95 -1.06
N PRO A 386 18.48 12.66 -0.13
CA PRO A 386 18.28 14.10 0.03
C PRO A 386 18.94 14.95 -1.05
N GLN A 387 19.63 14.34 -2.01
CA GLN A 387 20.27 15.05 -3.14
C GLN A 387 19.45 14.92 -4.43
N ASN A 388 18.46 14.07 -4.45
CA ASN A 388 17.59 13.82 -5.60
C ASN A 388 16.17 14.36 -5.39
#